data_6c4acb34853dedc7ec274542a9c521e9
#
_entry.id   6c4acb34853dedc7ec274542a9c521e9
#
_cell.length_a   1.000
_cell.length_b   1.000
_cell.length_c   1.000
_cell.angle_alpha   90.00
_cell.angle_beta   90.00
_cell.angle_gamma   90.00
#
_symmetry.space_group_name_H-M   'P 1'
#
loop_
_entity.id
_entity.type
_entity.pdbx_description
1 polymer ?
#
loop_
_entity_poly.entity_id
_entity_poly.type
_entity_poly.pdbx_seq_one_letter_code
_entity_poly.pdbx_strand_id
1 'polypeptide(L)'
;MDLNRRIFGTRRTGFSEHIVSRFSLTERVIFYICAITITISSIVLLWGVNNNFLVPVPARGGTLVEGIVGYPRFINPILYYSSAGDDLEKLIYSGLVKSMPDGTLVPDLAKSYDISEDELTYTFVLKDNVKFHDGEPVTAEDVEFTIKRAADPGIKSPERVKWEGVNVEIVDPKTIRFTLKNPYTPFLENATLGILPKHIWKNADIEQFTFSKFNAEPIGTGPYFIDIIKRDV
;
A
#
# COMPACT_ATOMS: atom_id res chain seq x y z
N MET A 1 -25.96 43.59 52.52
CA MET A 1 -24.52 43.87 52.63
C MET A 1 -23.93 43.64 51.25
N ASP A 2 -23.95 44.74 50.46
CA ASP A 2 -23.48 44.76 49.07
C ASP A 2 -21.98 44.70 49.01
N LEU A 3 -21.44 43.78 48.23
CA LEU A 3 -20.10 43.90 47.61
C LEU A 3 -19.93 42.79 46.56
N ASN A 4 -20.24 43.11 45.29
CA ASN A 4 -19.61 42.54 44.11
C ASN A 4 -20.39 42.89 42.82
N ARG A 5 -20.53 44.16 42.57
CA ARG A 5 -20.89 44.68 41.22
C ARG A 5 -19.90 45.74 40.82
N ARG A 6 -18.74 45.37 40.34
CA ARG A 6 -17.86 46.19 39.48
C ARG A 6 -16.67 45.34 39.10
N ILE A 7 -16.60 44.94 37.91
CA ILE A 7 -15.43 44.70 37.06
C ILE A 7 -15.91 43.80 35.92
N PHE A 8 -16.25 44.38 34.82
CA PHE A 8 -16.07 43.93 33.42
C PHE A 8 -16.87 44.82 32.49
N GLY A 9 -16.57 46.11 32.52
CA GLY A 9 -16.89 47.04 31.45
C GLY A 9 -15.79 46.96 30.40
N THR A 10 -15.85 46.04 29.47
CA THR A 10 -15.01 46.05 28.28
C THR A 10 -15.52 47.15 27.33
N ARG A 11 -14.99 48.36 27.47
CA ARG A 11 -15.00 49.39 26.38
C ARG A 11 -14.14 48.83 25.22
N ARG A 12 -14.71 48.03 24.38
CA ARG A 12 -14.25 47.87 23.00
C ARG A 12 -14.88 48.97 22.13
N THR A 13 -14.50 50.18 22.36
CA THR A 13 -14.74 51.26 21.37
C THR A 13 -13.68 51.04 20.28
N GLY A 14 -14.13 50.60 19.10
CA GLY A 14 -13.26 50.29 18.00
C GLY A 14 -12.46 51.52 17.56
N PHE A 15 -11.14 51.34 17.53
CA PHE A 15 -10.19 52.31 16.94
C PHE A 15 -10.59 52.77 15.53
N SER A 16 -11.35 51.92 14.80
CA SER A 16 -11.90 52.19 13.48
C SER A 16 -13.04 53.23 13.48
N GLU A 17 -13.93 53.29 14.50
CA GLU A 17 -15.05 54.23 14.52
C GLU A 17 -14.58 55.65 14.74
N HIS A 18 -13.52 55.88 15.48
CA HIS A 18 -12.97 57.23 15.71
C HIS A 18 -12.25 57.83 14.49
N ILE A 19 -11.70 57.01 13.60
CA ILE A 19 -11.02 57.47 12.40
C ILE A 19 -12.04 57.84 11.33
N VAL A 20 -13.05 57.01 11.12
CA VAL A 20 -14.07 57.19 10.09
C VAL A 20 -15.04 58.34 10.43
N SER A 21 -15.23 58.69 11.72
CA SER A 21 -16.11 59.77 12.14
C SER A 21 -15.60 61.17 11.76
N ARG A 22 -14.31 61.33 11.47
CA ARG A 22 -13.70 62.63 11.04
C ARG A 22 -13.75 62.89 9.53
N PHE A 23 -14.15 61.90 8.75
CA PHE A 23 -14.22 62.00 7.29
C PHE A 23 -15.52 62.69 6.85
N SER A 24 -15.43 63.42 5.77
CA SER A 24 -16.60 63.97 5.05
C SER A 24 -17.42 62.82 4.46
N LEU A 25 -18.65 63.05 4.07
CA LEU A 25 -19.53 62.01 3.51
C LEU A 25 -18.89 61.30 2.30
N THR A 26 -18.26 62.07 1.43
CA THR A 26 -17.55 61.58 0.23
C THR A 26 -16.36 60.72 0.60
N GLU A 27 -15.57 61.11 1.58
CA GLU A 27 -14.39 60.32 2.03
C GLU A 27 -14.79 58.99 2.68
N ARG A 28 -15.89 58.96 3.42
CA ARG A 28 -16.44 57.72 3.98
C ARG A 28 -16.87 56.74 2.90
N VAL A 29 -17.56 57.25 1.86
CA VAL A 29 -17.99 56.40 0.73
C VAL A 29 -16.78 55.85 0.01
N ILE A 30 -15.77 56.62 -0.29
CA ILE A 30 -14.52 56.18 -0.92
C ILE A 30 -13.83 55.16 -0.04
N PHE A 31 -13.73 55.37 1.26
CA PHE A 31 -13.11 54.43 2.20
C PHE A 31 -13.81 53.03 2.20
N TYR A 32 -15.15 53.01 2.24
CA TYR A 32 -15.89 51.77 2.19
C TYR A 32 -15.77 51.05 0.84
N ILE A 33 -15.77 51.79 -0.27
CA ILE A 33 -15.55 51.23 -1.61
C ILE A 33 -14.16 50.59 -1.66
N CYS A 34 -13.11 51.25 -1.19
CA CYS A 34 -11.76 50.71 -1.15
C CYS A 34 -11.67 49.46 -0.25
N ALA A 35 -12.29 49.48 0.93
CA ALA A 35 -12.31 48.38 1.83
C ALA A 35 -13.00 47.14 1.22
N ILE A 36 -14.15 47.34 0.56
CA ILE A 36 -14.87 46.27 -0.13
C ILE A 36 -14.04 45.71 -1.29
N THR A 37 -13.41 46.60 -2.09
CA THR A 37 -12.58 46.17 -3.22
C THR A 37 -11.37 45.33 -2.76
N ILE A 38 -10.70 45.76 -1.67
CA ILE A 38 -9.59 45.03 -1.08
C ILE A 38 -10.05 43.65 -0.59
N THR A 39 -11.21 43.59 0.09
CA THR A 39 -11.76 42.32 0.60
C THR A 39 -12.09 41.37 -0.53
N ILE A 40 -12.77 41.87 -1.59
CA ILE A 40 -13.10 41.04 -2.77
C ILE A 40 -11.82 40.57 -3.46
N SER A 41 -10.85 41.47 -3.67
CA SER A 41 -9.56 41.09 -4.29
C SER A 41 -8.82 40.04 -3.47
N SER A 42 -8.81 40.14 -2.14
CA SER A 42 -8.20 39.14 -1.26
C SER A 42 -8.88 37.77 -1.36
N ILE A 43 -10.22 37.75 -1.43
CA ILE A 43 -10.99 36.52 -1.58
C ILE A 43 -10.68 35.84 -2.93
N VAL A 44 -10.67 36.62 -4.02
CA VAL A 44 -10.36 36.14 -5.38
C VAL A 44 -8.92 35.57 -5.43
N LEU A 45 -7.99 36.28 -4.81
CA LEU A 45 -6.59 35.87 -4.77
C LEU A 45 -6.41 34.58 -3.96
N LEU A 46 -7.04 34.48 -2.79
CA LEU A 46 -7.05 33.24 -1.97
C LEU A 46 -7.71 32.07 -2.72
N TRP A 47 -8.82 32.34 -3.43
CA TRP A 47 -9.47 31.30 -4.23
C TRP A 47 -8.59 30.85 -5.40
N GLY A 48 -7.90 31.77 -6.07
CA GLY A 48 -6.95 31.47 -7.13
C GLY A 48 -5.75 30.65 -6.64
N VAL A 49 -5.17 31.01 -5.48
CA VAL A 49 -4.10 30.22 -4.84
C VAL A 49 -4.60 28.85 -4.48
N ASN A 50 -5.78 28.74 -3.87
CA ASN A 50 -6.38 27.47 -3.50
C ASN A 50 -6.56 26.53 -4.72
N ASN A 51 -7.06 27.05 -5.84
CA ASN A 51 -7.34 26.24 -7.03
C ASN A 51 -6.09 25.86 -7.84
N ASN A 52 -5.06 26.70 -7.85
CA ASN A 52 -3.90 26.48 -8.71
C ASN A 52 -2.71 25.85 -8.00
N PHE A 53 -2.62 25.97 -6.68
CA PHE A 53 -1.45 25.48 -5.92
C PHE A 53 -1.76 24.35 -4.94
N LEU A 54 -3.03 24.09 -4.60
CA LEU A 54 -3.38 22.93 -3.76
C LEU A 54 -3.54 21.70 -4.65
N VAL A 55 -2.58 20.81 -4.55
CA VAL A 55 -2.68 19.47 -5.12
C VAL A 55 -3.52 18.61 -4.17
N PRO A 56 -4.60 17.96 -4.64
CA PRO A 56 -5.36 17.05 -3.80
C PRO A 56 -4.45 15.89 -3.38
N VAL A 57 -4.14 15.80 -2.10
CA VAL A 57 -3.41 14.67 -1.53
C VAL A 57 -4.45 13.63 -1.06
N PRO A 58 -4.28 12.34 -1.39
CA PRO A 58 -5.17 11.31 -0.88
C PRO A 58 -5.20 11.33 0.65
N ALA A 59 -6.38 11.47 1.23
CA ALA A 59 -6.55 11.36 2.68
C ALA A 59 -6.48 9.88 3.08
N ARG A 60 -5.93 9.61 4.27
CA ARG A 60 -5.96 8.26 4.83
C ARG A 60 -7.39 7.92 5.27
N GLY A 61 -7.82 6.70 4.97
CA GLY A 61 -9.14 6.18 5.34
C GLY A 61 -10.13 6.20 4.17
N GLY A 62 -11.37 5.90 4.47
CA GLY A 62 -12.44 5.71 3.50
C GLY A 62 -12.79 4.24 3.32
N THR A 63 -13.81 3.97 2.52
CA THR A 63 -14.28 2.62 2.18
C THR A 63 -14.40 2.52 0.67
N LEU A 64 -13.76 1.51 0.10
CA LEU A 64 -13.93 1.11 -1.29
C LEU A 64 -14.75 -0.18 -1.30
N VAL A 65 -15.81 -0.23 -2.13
CA VAL A 65 -16.59 -1.44 -2.36
C VAL A 65 -16.33 -1.87 -3.80
N GLU A 66 -15.73 -3.04 -3.94
CA GLU A 66 -15.41 -3.64 -5.24
C GLU A 66 -16.16 -4.95 -5.41
N GLY A 67 -16.74 -5.16 -6.58
CA GLY A 67 -17.43 -6.39 -6.94
C GLY A 67 -16.54 -7.26 -7.83
N ILE A 68 -16.19 -8.46 -7.36
CA ILE A 68 -15.43 -9.45 -8.13
C ILE A 68 -16.36 -10.57 -8.54
N VAL A 69 -16.35 -10.93 -9.83
CA VAL A 69 -17.15 -12.05 -10.34
C VAL A 69 -16.43 -13.37 -10.09
N GLY A 70 -17.07 -14.26 -9.33
CA GLY A 70 -16.52 -15.58 -9.00
C GLY A 70 -16.45 -15.84 -7.51
N TYR A 71 -15.99 -17.04 -7.17
CA TYR A 71 -15.80 -17.45 -5.78
C TYR A 71 -14.33 -17.82 -5.54
N PRO A 72 -13.60 -17.06 -4.72
CA PRO A 72 -12.21 -17.38 -4.39
C PRO A 72 -12.17 -18.61 -3.46
N ARG A 73 -11.82 -19.76 -4.01
CA ARG A 73 -11.67 -20.99 -3.21
C ARG A 73 -10.43 -20.94 -2.31
N PHE A 74 -9.34 -20.41 -2.87
CA PHE A 74 -8.06 -20.25 -2.20
C PHE A 74 -7.57 -18.82 -2.42
N ILE A 75 -7.10 -18.20 -1.34
CA ILE A 75 -6.38 -16.93 -1.36
C ILE A 75 -4.94 -17.28 -0.95
N ASN A 76 -4.22 -17.89 -1.87
CA ASN A 76 -2.89 -18.42 -1.63
C ASN A 76 -2.08 -18.31 -2.93
N PRO A 77 -0.88 -17.68 -2.91
CA PRO A 77 -0.10 -17.40 -4.11
C PRO A 77 0.32 -18.63 -4.91
N ILE A 78 0.39 -19.80 -4.28
CA ILE A 78 0.77 -21.03 -4.97
C ILE A 78 -0.41 -21.98 -5.27
N LEU A 79 -1.65 -21.59 -4.92
CA LEU A 79 -2.85 -22.44 -5.08
C LEU A 79 -4.02 -21.74 -5.78
N TYR A 80 -3.90 -20.55 -6.29
CA TYR A 80 -5.02 -19.87 -6.96
C TYR A 80 -5.29 -20.51 -8.32
N TYR A 81 -6.57 -20.69 -8.64
CA TYR A 81 -7.06 -21.27 -9.90
C TYR A 81 -8.15 -20.43 -10.57
N SER A 82 -8.46 -19.23 -10.03
CA SER A 82 -9.50 -18.36 -10.53
C SER A 82 -9.03 -16.90 -10.51
N SER A 83 -9.58 -16.09 -11.43
CA SER A 83 -9.29 -14.65 -11.45
C SER A 83 -9.63 -13.96 -10.12
N ALA A 84 -10.76 -14.32 -9.49
CA ALA A 84 -11.12 -13.78 -8.18
C ALA A 84 -10.10 -14.12 -7.08
N GLY A 85 -9.45 -15.29 -7.16
CA GLY A 85 -8.37 -15.67 -6.24
C GLY A 85 -7.09 -14.88 -6.50
N ASP A 86 -6.74 -14.67 -7.76
CA ASP A 86 -5.59 -13.89 -8.20
C ASP A 86 -5.73 -12.40 -7.79
N ASP A 87 -6.92 -11.80 -7.99
CA ASP A 87 -7.17 -10.41 -7.59
C ASP A 87 -7.00 -10.21 -6.07
N LEU A 88 -7.55 -11.12 -5.26
CA LEU A 88 -7.40 -11.06 -3.80
C LEU A 88 -5.97 -11.38 -3.34
N GLU A 89 -5.30 -12.31 -4.02
CA GLU A 89 -3.92 -12.64 -3.73
C GLU A 89 -3.03 -11.40 -3.85
N LYS A 90 -3.13 -10.65 -4.94
CA LYS A 90 -2.36 -9.41 -5.19
C LYS A 90 -2.62 -8.30 -4.17
N LEU A 91 -3.78 -8.30 -3.53
CA LEU A 91 -4.08 -7.34 -2.46
C LEU A 91 -3.45 -7.75 -1.12
N ILE A 92 -3.31 -9.05 -0.86
CA ILE A 92 -2.92 -9.61 0.43
C ILE A 92 -1.44 -9.98 0.49
N TYR A 93 -0.88 -10.43 -0.63
CA TYR A 93 0.52 -10.84 -0.70
C TYR A 93 1.32 -9.89 -1.59
N SER A 94 2.61 -9.81 -1.30
CA SER A 94 3.60 -9.13 -2.13
C SER A 94 4.65 -10.13 -2.60
N GLY A 95 5.14 -9.94 -3.84
CA GLY A 95 6.30 -10.63 -4.37
C GLY A 95 7.60 -9.87 -4.13
N LEU A 96 8.71 -10.40 -4.61
CA LEU A 96 10.00 -9.69 -4.59
C LEU A 96 9.94 -8.43 -5.45
N VAL A 97 9.27 -8.53 -6.58
CA VAL A 97 8.94 -7.41 -7.48
C VAL A 97 7.44 -7.37 -7.71
N LYS A 98 6.94 -6.25 -8.19
CA LYS A 98 5.53 -6.10 -8.64
C LYS A 98 5.46 -5.53 -10.03
N SER A 99 4.41 -5.90 -10.76
CA SER A 99 4.09 -5.34 -12.06
C SER A 99 3.28 -4.05 -11.91
N MET A 100 3.68 -3.02 -12.63
CA MET A 100 2.95 -1.77 -12.76
C MET A 100 1.95 -1.84 -13.91
N PRO A 101 0.93 -0.96 -13.97
CA PRO A 101 -0.07 -0.97 -15.05
C PRO A 101 0.50 -0.80 -16.47
N ASP A 102 1.69 -0.23 -16.60
CA ASP A 102 2.42 -0.08 -17.86
C ASP A 102 3.24 -1.33 -18.23
N GLY A 103 3.18 -2.39 -17.42
CA GLY A 103 3.94 -3.63 -17.60
C GLY A 103 5.37 -3.59 -17.05
N THR A 104 5.82 -2.48 -16.50
CA THR A 104 7.17 -2.41 -15.89
C THR A 104 7.21 -3.17 -14.57
N LEU A 105 8.33 -3.84 -14.29
CA LEU A 105 8.58 -4.52 -13.02
C LEU A 105 9.40 -3.61 -12.10
N VAL A 106 8.91 -3.40 -10.91
CA VAL A 106 9.57 -2.58 -9.89
C VAL A 106 9.78 -3.38 -8.60
N PRO A 107 10.83 -3.11 -7.81
CA PRO A 107 11.02 -3.74 -6.52
C PRO A 107 9.82 -3.56 -5.58
N ASP A 108 9.36 -4.66 -4.91
CA ASP A 108 8.29 -4.62 -3.90
C ASP A 108 8.82 -5.07 -2.53
N LEU A 109 8.89 -6.35 -2.21
CA LEU A 109 9.58 -6.82 -0.98
C LEU A 109 11.08 -6.67 -1.09
N ALA A 110 11.64 -6.78 -2.29
CA ALA A 110 13.03 -6.46 -2.53
C ALA A 110 13.29 -4.95 -2.46
N LYS A 111 14.42 -4.56 -1.91
CA LYS A 111 14.98 -3.21 -1.99
C LYS A 111 15.66 -2.98 -3.34
N SER A 112 16.33 -4.02 -3.82
CA SER A 112 17.06 -4.03 -5.09
C SER A 112 17.23 -5.46 -5.58
N TYR A 113 17.50 -5.60 -6.86
CA TYR A 113 17.96 -6.87 -7.43
C TYR A 113 19.08 -6.61 -8.42
N ASP A 114 19.85 -7.66 -8.67
CA ASP A 114 20.96 -7.69 -9.64
C ASP A 114 20.82 -8.93 -10.52
N ILE A 115 21.13 -8.79 -11.80
CA ILE A 115 21.09 -9.85 -12.80
C ILE A 115 22.47 -9.98 -13.40
N SER A 116 23.03 -11.20 -13.41
CA SER A 116 24.33 -11.46 -14.01
C SER A 116 24.31 -11.24 -15.54
N GLU A 117 25.47 -10.93 -16.12
CA GLU A 117 25.60 -10.67 -17.56
C GLU A 117 25.15 -11.84 -18.45
N ASP A 118 25.23 -13.07 -17.95
CA ASP A 118 24.77 -14.29 -18.61
C ASP A 118 23.28 -14.58 -18.41
N GLU A 119 22.56 -13.72 -17.68
CA GLU A 119 21.13 -13.87 -17.32
C GLU A 119 20.81 -15.20 -16.61
N LEU A 120 21.80 -15.84 -16.00
CA LEU A 120 21.61 -17.09 -15.26
C LEU A 120 21.39 -16.88 -13.77
N THR A 121 21.89 -15.77 -13.21
CA THR A 121 21.85 -15.53 -11.76
C THR A 121 21.09 -14.25 -11.44
N TYR A 122 20.09 -14.36 -10.56
CA TYR A 122 19.27 -13.26 -10.08
C TYR A 122 19.42 -13.17 -8.56
N THR A 123 19.96 -12.07 -8.07
CA THR A 123 20.17 -11.82 -6.64
C THR A 123 19.24 -10.72 -6.16
N PHE A 124 18.42 -11.00 -5.14
CA PHE A 124 17.50 -10.04 -4.55
C PHE A 124 17.90 -9.72 -3.12
N VAL A 125 17.89 -8.43 -2.77
CA VAL A 125 18.09 -7.94 -1.42
C VAL A 125 16.76 -7.44 -0.87
N LEU A 126 16.28 -8.02 0.24
CA LEU A 126 15.02 -7.64 0.87
C LEU A 126 15.14 -6.29 1.59
N LYS A 127 14.02 -5.57 1.69
CA LYS A 127 13.91 -4.35 2.51
C LYS A 127 14.09 -4.68 4.00
N ASP A 128 14.60 -3.73 4.78
CA ASP A 128 14.96 -3.98 6.19
C ASP A 128 13.74 -4.20 7.11
N ASN A 129 12.64 -3.49 6.89
CA ASN A 129 11.51 -3.41 7.82
C ASN A 129 10.21 -4.01 7.26
N VAL A 130 10.31 -4.99 6.37
CA VAL A 130 9.14 -5.69 5.85
C VAL A 130 8.65 -6.72 6.85
N LYS A 131 7.34 -6.73 7.09
CA LYS A 131 6.67 -7.64 8.02
C LYS A 131 5.43 -8.23 7.38
N PHE A 132 5.09 -9.43 7.81
CA PHE A 132 3.77 -10.01 7.59
C PHE A 132 2.69 -9.28 8.39
N HIS A 133 1.42 -9.51 8.08
CA HIS A 133 0.28 -8.87 8.77
C HIS A 133 0.22 -9.20 10.26
N ASP A 134 0.78 -10.32 10.69
CA ASP A 134 0.89 -10.72 12.10
C ASP A 134 2.10 -10.10 12.84
N GLY A 135 2.93 -9.32 12.13
CA GLY A 135 4.06 -8.58 12.69
C GLY A 135 5.41 -9.30 12.59
N GLU A 136 5.44 -10.58 12.18
CA GLU A 136 6.68 -11.32 11.97
C GLU A 136 7.48 -10.75 10.78
N PRO A 137 8.82 -10.68 10.88
CA PRO A 137 9.66 -10.14 9.82
C PRO A 137 9.72 -11.09 8.61
N VAL A 138 9.76 -10.50 7.42
CA VAL A 138 10.04 -11.26 6.18
C VAL A 138 11.53 -11.51 6.03
N THR A 139 11.88 -12.74 5.73
CA THR A 139 13.27 -13.18 5.55
C THR A 139 13.47 -13.94 4.24
N ALA A 140 14.72 -14.15 3.85
CA ALA A 140 15.08 -14.99 2.72
C ALA A 140 14.59 -16.45 2.87
N GLU A 141 14.40 -16.93 4.12
CA GLU A 141 13.85 -18.26 4.39
C GLU A 141 12.38 -18.39 3.98
N ASP A 142 11.58 -17.33 4.08
CA ASP A 142 10.18 -17.33 3.65
C ASP A 142 10.09 -17.40 2.13
N VAL A 143 11.00 -16.70 1.44
CA VAL A 143 11.10 -16.73 -0.02
C VAL A 143 11.51 -18.13 -0.49
N GLU A 144 12.59 -18.69 0.07
CA GLU A 144 13.04 -20.06 -0.25
C GLU A 144 11.92 -21.08 -0.01
N PHE A 145 11.25 -20.98 1.14
CA PHE A 145 10.13 -21.84 1.49
C PHE A 145 9.01 -21.78 0.44
N THR A 146 8.61 -20.58 0.05
CA THR A 146 7.54 -20.37 -0.93
C THR A 146 7.88 -21.02 -2.27
N ILE A 147 9.08 -20.76 -2.77
CA ILE A 147 9.54 -21.30 -4.05
C ILE A 147 9.63 -22.84 -4.01
N LYS A 148 10.18 -23.41 -2.95
CA LYS A 148 10.24 -24.87 -2.77
C LYS A 148 8.85 -25.49 -2.73
N ARG A 149 7.88 -24.84 -2.07
CA ARG A 149 6.49 -25.30 -2.05
C ARG A 149 5.81 -25.14 -3.41
N ALA A 150 6.03 -24.04 -4.12
CA ALA A 150 5.53 -23.84 -5.48
C ALA A 150 6.06 -24.91 -6.46
N ALA A 151 7.32 -25.29 -6.34
CA ALA A 151 7.96 -26.31 -7.18
C ALA A 151 7.60 -27.75 -6.81
N ASP A 152 7.02 -27.99 -5.62
CA ASP A 152 6.72 -29.34 -5.10
C ASP A 152 5.61 -30.03 -5.91
N PRO A 153 5.88 -31.21 -6.52
CA PRO A 153 4.88 -31.96 -7.29
C PRO A 153 3.64 -32.33 -6.48
N GLY A 154 3.79 -32.59 -5.16
CA GLY A 154 2.71 -33.00 -4.28
C GLY A 154 1.66 -31.93 -4.05
N ILE A 155 2.04 -30.65 -4.11
CA ILE A 155 1.12 -29.51 -3.95
C ILE A 155 0.30 -29.27 -5.22
N LYS A 156 0.79 -29.68 -6.40
CA LYS A 156 0.13 -29.46 -7.71
C LYS A 156 -0.13 -27.98 -8.00
N SER A 157 0.82 -27.14 -7.60
CA SER A 157 0.74 -25.70 -7.85
C SER A 157 0.71 -25.36 -9.34
N PRO A 158 -0.12 -24.43 -9.82
CA PRO A 158 -0.05 -23.91 -11.18
C PRO A 158 1.28 -23.18 -11.44
N GLU A 159 1.92 -22.66 -10.40
CA GLU A 159 3.20 -21.96 -10.48
C GLU A 159 4.41 -22.89 -10.64
N ARG A 160 4.23 -24.20 -10.46
CA ARG A 160 5.31 -25.19 -10.45
C ARG A 160 6.26 -25.08 -11.65
N VAL A 161 5.70 -24.95 -12.85
CA VAL A 161 6.49 -24.95 -14.09
C VAL A 161 7.45 -23.76 -14.15
N LYS A 162 7.08 -22.64 -13.54
CA LYS A 162 7.89 -21.41 -13.49
C LYS A 162 9.14 -21.57 -12.60
N TRP A 163 9.09 -22.49 -11.63
CA TRP A 163 10.14 -22.70 -10.64
C TRP A 163 10.87 -24.04 -10.77
N GLU A 164 10.45 -24.88 -11.70
CA GLU A 164 11.08 -26.18 -11.92
C GLU A 164 12.52 -26.02 -12.47
N GLY A 165 13.47 -26.56 -11.72
CA GLY A 165 14.88 -26.50 -12.09
C GLY A 165 15.61 -25.22 -11.71
N VAL A 166 14.94 -24.27 -11.04
CA VAL A 166 15.57 -23.10 -10.46
C VAL A 166 16.26 -23.50 -9.15
N ASN A 167 17.56 -23.22 -9.04
CA ASN A 167 18.28 -23.38 -7.78
C ASN A 167 18.09 -22.13 -6.91
N VAL A 168 17.76 -22.35 -5.63
CA VAL A 168 17.51 -21.28 -4.67
C VAL A 168 18.53 -21.35 -3.56
N GLU A 169 19.26 -20.27 -3.32
CA GLU A 169 20.30 -20.15 -2.31
C GLU A 169 20.05 -18.96 -1.39
N ILE A 170 20.04 -19.18 -0.09
CA ILE A 170 20.04 -18.13 0.91
C ILE A 170 21.49 -17.67 1.12
N VAL A 171 21.82 -16.45 0.70
CA VAL A 171 23.16 -15.88 0.90
C VAL A 171 23.30 -15.33 2.33
N ASP A 172 22.24 -14.65 2.81
CA ASP A 172 22.12 -14.17 4.18
C ASP A 172 20.61 -13.99 4.51
N PRO A 173 20.22 -13.62 5.74
CA PRO A 173 18.78 -13.50 6.11
C PRO A 173 17.96 -12.52 5.26
N LYS A 174 18.61 -11.63 4.51
CA LYS A 174 17.98 -10.62 3.64
C LYS A 174 18.32 -10.77 2.16
N THR A 175 19.21 -11.69 1.82
CA THR A 175 19.68 -11.84 0.44
C THR A 175 19.42 -13.27 -0.05
N ILE A 176 18.70 -13.37 -1.16
CA ILE A 176 18.40 -14.63 -1.82
C ILE A 176 18.88 -14.58 -3.26
N ARG A 177 19.38 -15.73 -3.74
CA ARG A 177 19.90 -15.91 -5.09
C ARG A 177 19.17 -17.06 -5.79
N PHE A 178 18.76 -16.79 -7.02
CA PHE A 178 18.21 -17.78 -7.93
C PHE A 178 19.21 -18.04 -9.05
N THR A 179 19.44 -19.32 -9.36
CA THR A 179 20.29 -19.72 -10.48
C THR A 179 19.49 -20.58 -11.44
N LEU A 180 19.46 -20.17 -12.69
CA LEU A 180 18.76 -20.83 -13.78
C LEU A 180 19.71 -21.81 -14.51
N LYS A 181 19.16 -22.86 -15.12
CA LYS A 181 19.92 -23.77 -15.99
C LYS A 181 20.20 -23.16 -17.37
N ASN A 182 19.28 -22.38 -17.87
CA ASN A 182 19.36 -21.68 -19.14
C ASN A 182 18.84 -20.25 -18.98
N PRO A 183 19.34 -19.28 -19.76
CA PRO A 183 18.81 -17.92 -19.73
C PRO A 183 17.32 -17.91 -20.08
N TYR A 184 16.56 -17.17 -19.30
CA TYR A 184 15.12 -17.02 -19.49
C TYR A 184 14.71 -15.58 -19.13
N THR A 185 14.69 -14.71 -20.11
CA THR A 185 14.44 -13.27 -19.93
C THR A 185 13.16 -12.96 -19.13
N PRO A 186 12.01 -13.70 -19.30
CA PRO A 186 10.82 -13.46 -18.48
C PRO A 186 10.94 -13.92 -17.01
N PHE A 187 12.09 -14.45 -16.56
CA PHE A 187 12.22 -14.98 -15.19
C PHE A 187 11.91 -13.93 -14.10
N LEU A 188 12.21 -12.66 -14.36
CA LEU A 188 11.91 -11.59 -13.41
C LEU A 188 10.39 -11.49 -13.12
N GLU A 189 9.52 -11.83 -14.09
CA GLU A 189 8.08 -11.89 -13.88
C GLU A 189 7.68 -12.97 -12.85
N ASN A 190 8.43 -14.07 -12.77
CA ASN A 190 8.17 -15.11 -11.78
C ASN A 190 8.39 -14.59 -10.34
N ALA A 191 9.24 -13.59 -10.16
CA ALA A 191 9.50 -12.96 -8.86
C ALA A 191 8.35 -12.06 -8.37
N THR A 192 7.25 -11.94 -9.11
CA THR A 192 6.00 -11.33 -8.66
C THR A 192 5.18 -12.27 -7.76
N LEU A 193 5.53 -13.55 -7.68
CA LEU A 193 4.86 -14.53 -6.82
C LEU A 193 4.83 -14.04 -5.37
N GLY A 194 3.65 -14.01 -4.77
CA GLY A 194 3.45 -13.63 -3.38
C GLY A 194 4.17 -14.56 -2.40
N ILE A 195 4.77 -14.00 -1.36
CA ILE A 195 5.58 -14.76 -0.40
C ILE A 195 4.74 -15.25 0.77
N LEU A 196 4.80 -16.55 1.03
CA LEU A 196 4.13 -17.23 2.15
C LEU A 196 4.94 -17.11 3.44
N PRO A 197 4.30 -16.90 4.60
CA PRO A 197 4.96 -16.92 5.92
C PRO A 197 5.36 -18.35 6.31
N LYS A 198 6.66 -18.65 6.26
CA LYS A 198 7.22 -19.96 6.63
C LYS A 198 6.79 -20.38 8.03
N HIS A 199 6.75 -19.45 9.00
CA HIS A 199 6.41 -19.75 10.40
C HIS A 199 5.00 -20.34 10.56
N ILE A 200 4.06 -19.98 9.67
CA ILE A 200 2.69 -20.51 9.63
C ILE A 200 2.63 -21.86 8.88
N TRP A 201 3.29 -21.92 7.73
CA TRP A 201 3.13 -23.01 6.78
C TRP A 201 4.11 -24.17 6.95
N LYS A 202 5.18 -24.01 7.72
CA LYS A 202 6.25 -25.05 7.86
C LYS A 202 5.76 -26.38 8.36
N ASN A 203 4.70 -26.41 9.17
CA ASN A 203 4.13 -27.64 9.76
C ASN A 203 2.94 -28.18 8.96
N ALA A 204 2.57 -27.55 7.85
CA ALA A 204 1.50 -28.03 6.99
C ALA A 204 2.01 -29.19 6.13
N ASP A 205 1.40 -30.36 6.29
CA ASP A 205 1.68 -31.51 5.43
C ASP A 205 1.28 -31.20 3.99
N ILE A 206 2.05 -31.74 3.03
CA ILE A 206 1.82 -31.49 1.60
C ILE A 206 0.40 -31.94 1.20
N GLU A 207 -0.05 -33.08 1.67
CA GLU A 207 -1.38 -33.63 1.37
C GLU A 207 -2.52 -32.79 1.97
N GLN A 208 -2.25 -32.11 3.09
CA GLN A 208 -3.22 -31.25 3.81
C GLN A 208 -3.10 -29.77 3.44
N PHE A 209 -2.12 -29.43 2.62
CA PHE A 209 -1.83 -28.02 2.30
C PHE A 209 -3.05 -27.28 1.73
N THR A 210 -3.82 -27.93 0.85
CA THR A 210 -5.05 -27.38 0.26
C THR A 210 -6.21 -27.27 1.25
N PHE A 211 -6.18 -27.95 2.39
CA PHE A 211 -7.23 -27.94 3.42
C PHE A 211 -6.93 -26.99 4.58
N SER A 212 -5.76 -26.37 4.57
CA SER A 212 -5.38 -25.42 5.61
C SER A 212 -6.36 -24.23 5.67
N LYS A 213 -6.75 -23.82 6.89
CA LYS A 213 -7.58 -22.63 7.12
C LYS A 213 -6.93 -21.36 6.56
N PHE A 214 -5.63 -21.30 6.52
CA PHE A 214 -4.88 -20.14 6.01
C PHE A 214 -5.03 -19.92 4.50
N ASN A 215 -5.64 -20.88 3.78
CA ASN A 215 -6.08 -20.64 2.41
C ASN A 215 -7.32 -19.75 2.33
N ALA A 216 -8.06 -19.62 3.42
CA ALA A 216 -9.25 -18.79 3.50
C ALA A 216 -9.05 -17.55 4.41
N GLU A 217 -8.15 -17.66 5.38
CA GLU A 217 -7.76 -16.61 6.32
C GLU A 217 -6.27 -16.31 6.12
N PRO A 218 -5.88 -15.73 4.98
CA PRO A 218 -4.48 -15.56 4.61
C PRO A 218 -3.78 -14.50 5.46
N ILE A 219 -2.51 -14.76 5.74
CA ILE A 219 -1.57 -13.81 6.33
C ILE A 219 -0.50 -13.53 5.29
N GLY A 220 -0.45 -12.34 4.78
CA GLY A 220 0.48 -11.91 3.73
C GLY A 220 1.27 -10.68 4.13
N THR A 221 1.81 -10.01 3.13
CA THR A 221 2.65 -8.80 3.24
C THR A 221 2.11 -7.64 2.43
N GLY A 222 0.97 -7.84 1.77
CA GLY A 222 0.34 -6.87 0.88
C GLY A 222 -0.27 -5.67 1.61
N PRO A 223 -0.80 -4.71 0.86
CA PRO A 223 -1.36 -3.47 1.43
C PRO A 223 -2.69 -3.68 2.18
N TYR A 224 -3.34 -4.83 2.01
CA TYR A 224 -4.60 -5.19 2.66
C TYR A 224 -4.48 -6.49 3.41
N PHE A 225 -5.24 -6.63 4.50
CA PHE A 225 -5.44 -7.88 5.22
C PHE A 225 -6.93 -8.17 5.34
N ILE A 226 -7.27 -9.44 5.56
CA ILE A 226 -8.67 -9.85 5.76
C ILE A 226 -9.02 -9.69 7.23
N ASP A 227 -10.01 -8.84 7.51
CA ASP A 227 -10.57 -8.66 8.86
C ASP A 227 -11.72 -9.66 9.09
N ILE A 228 -12.70 -9.68 8.20
CA ILE A 228 -13.88 -10.54 8.34
C ILE A 228 -14.24 -11.17 6.99
N ILE A 229 -14.46 -12.48 6.99
CA ILE A 229 -15.07 -13.20 5.86
C ILE A 229 -16.49 -13.59 6.24
N LYS A 230 -17.47 -13.03 5.53
CA LYS A 230 -18.85 -13.49 5.60
C LYS A 230 -19.14 -14.40 4.41
N ARG A 231 -19.51 -15.64 4.67
CA ARG A 231 -19.93 -16.59 3.63
C ARG A 231 -21.41 -16.78 3.79
N ASP A 232 -22.18 -16.36 2.79
CA ASP A 232 -23.60 -16.73 2.71
C ASP A 232 -23.67 -18.22 2.36
N VAL A 233 -24.35 -18.98 3.22
CA VAL A 233 -24.55 -20.43 3.10
C VAL A 233 -25.77 -20.69 2.26
#